data_b692ceba4ebd7389b94df9ee17794dce
#
_entry.id   b692ceba4ebd7389b94df9ee17794dce
#
_cell.length_a   1.000
_cell.length_b   1.000
_cell.length_c   1.000
_cell.angle_alpha   90.00
_cell.angle_beta   90.00
_cell.angle_gamma   90.00
#
_symmetry.space_group_name_H-M   'P 1'
#
loop_
_entity.id
_entity.type
_entity.pdbx_description
1 polymer ?
#
loop_
_entity_poly.entity_id
_entity_poly.type
_entity_poly.pdbx_seq_one_letter_code
_entity_poly.pdbx_strand_id
1 'polypeptide(L)'
;MSILEQIKSELPWLDDKVSFDLTRGKPSADQLNVTQKNFKHIEIPFEMDGIDLRNYGNPEGIPSARKLGAQILSTEFDEIIALDNSSLTIMQQLVSCAYHLGFPKSKLSKKTKFLCPVPGYDRHFKLLENFGVEMIPMPFQDDGPDVNVISDLISKDNDISGIVCVPRHSNPTGHVYSDQNVKEIFELVANKKRNFMVLWDNAYACHDFRDTINQTPVMKLADEYELKDNLFIVGSTSKITLAGSGLAFFASSELNISKFIEYRNSLTPGPNKLNQGMHVNYFKKSSLQSQMESLKEVILPKFELVEKYLDELKKRGFCDYIQPSGGYFISYESSNSNAEQIIEHCSKLGLKLLPIGSCFPYQKDPKNSNIRIAPTFPNLENLERCMEIFSKVVKKLN
;
A
#
# COMPACT_ATOMS: atom_id res chain seq x y z
N MET A 1 -33.25 15.48 22.31
CA MET A 1 -32.17 15.96 21.39
C MET A 1 -31.51 14.74 20.78
N SER A 2 -31.45 14.67 19.48
CA SER A 2 -30.78 13.56 18.79
C SER A 2 -29.26 13.56 19.06
N ILE A 3 -28.58 12.44 18.81
CA ILE A 3 -27.11 12.37 18.94
C ILE A 3 -26.44 13.45 18.09
N LEU A 4 -26.95 13.68 16.87
CA LEU A 4 -26.39 14.69 15.96
C LEU A 4 -26.53 16.11 16.50
N GLU A 5 -27.70 16.45 17.07
CA GLU A 5 -27.96 17.76 17.71
C GLU A 5 -27.05 17.97 18.93
N GLN A 6 -26.86 16.93 19.74
CA GLN A 6 -25.94 16.99 20.88
C GLN A 6 -24.51 17.27 20.42
N ILE A 7 -24.00 16.54 19.39
CA ILE A 7 -22.64 16.75 18.88
C ILE A 7 -22.49 18.15 18.29
N LYS A 8 -23.48 18.62 17.51
CA LYS A 8 -23.45 19.99 16.95
C LYS A 8 -23.43 21.06 18.07
N SER A 9 -24.14 20.86 19.16
CA SER A 9 -24.08 21.78 20.29
C SER A 9 -22.74 21.82 21.02
N GLU A 10 -22.01 20.72 21.00
CA GLU A 10 -20.66 20.58 21.58
C GLU A 10 -19.54 21.06 20.67
N LEU A 11 -19.82 21.27 19.36
CA LEU A 11 -18.86 21.72 18.34
C LEU A 11 -19.37 22.99 17.65
N PRO A 12 -19.21 24.19 18.28
CA PRO A 12 -19.80 25.44 17.78
C PRO A 12 -19.30 25.85 16.38
N TRP A 13 -18.14 25.34 15.95
CA TRP A 13 -17.57 25.59 14.64
C TRP A 13 -18.16 24.69 13.53
N LEU A 14 -18.96 23.67 13.90
CA LEU A 14 -19.52 22.71 12.95
C LEU A 14 -20.81 23.25 12.35
N ASP A 15 -20.75 23.62 11.08
CA ASP A 15 -21.90 24.04 10.29
C ASP A 15 -22.21 23.02 9.16
N ASP A 16 -23.33 23.22 8.47
CA ASP A 16 -23.79 22.31 7.41
C ASP A 16 -22.94 22.40 6.11
N LYS A 17 -21.97 23.33 6.02
CA LYS A 17 -21.06 23.50 4.90
C LYS A 17 -19.74 22.73 5.08
N VAL A 18 -19.50 22.23 6.29
CA VAL A 18 -18.29 21.48 6.61
C VAL A 18 -18.22 20.20 5.79
N SER A 19 -17.08 19.97 5.15
CA SER A 19 -16.82 18.74 4.42
C SER A 19 -15.36 18.33 4.56
N PHE A 20 -15.10 17.30 5.35
CA PHE A 20 -13.78 16.71 5.54
C PHE A 20 -13.71 15.33 4.90
N ASP A 21 -12.51 14.90 4.51
CA ASP A 21 -12.29 13.63 3.82
C ASP A 21 -11.09 12.87 4.41
N LEU A 22 -11.37 11.82 5.17
CA LEU A 22 -10.37 10.86 5.68
C LEU A 22 -10.31 9.56 4.87
N THR A 23 -10.95 9.52 3.69
CA THR A 23 -10.90 8.34 2.80
C THR A 23 -9.60 8.26 2.00
N ARG A 24 -8.90 9.38 1.82
CA ARG A 24 -7.83 9.57 0.83
C ARG A 24 -6.44 9.34 1.40
N GLY A 25 -5.91 8.14 1.22
CA GLY A 25 -4.48 7.85 1.46
C GLY A 25 -3.57 8.41 0.36
N LYS A 26 -3.58 9.74 0.18
CA LYS A 26 -2.74 10.45 -0.78
C LYS A 26 -1.94 11.56 -0.09
N PRO A 27 -0.80 12.00 -0.67
CA PRO A 27 -0.04 13.13 -0.13
C PRO A 27 -0.88 14.40 -0.02
N SER A 28 -0.69 15.15 1.07
CA SER A 28 -1.21 16.51 1.23
C SER A 28 -0.45 17.51 0.35
N ALA A 29 -0.97 18.74 0.25
CA ALA A 29 -0.26 19.83 -0.40
C ALA A 29 1.12 20.07 0.23
N ASP A 30 1.23 19.99 1.57
CA ASP A 30 2.50 20.20 2.27
C ASP A 30 3.55 19.13 1.88
N GLN A 31 3.15 17.86 1.80
CA GLN A 31 4.04 16.79 1.32
C GLN A 31 4.48 16.99 -0.13
N LEU A 32 3.55 17.39 -1.01
CA LEU A 32 3.89 17.69 -2.41
C LEU A 32 4.81 18.91 -2.54
N ASN A 33 4.64 19.92 -1.68
CA ASN A 33 5.48 21.11 -1.63
C ASN A 33 6.94 20.80 -1.22
N VAL A 34 7.16 19.82 -0.33
CA VAL A 34 8.51 19.31 -0.01
C VAL A 34 9.24 18.92 -1.30
N THR A 35 8.62 18.10 -2.13
CA THR A 35 9.20 17.67 -3.40
C THR A 35 9.29 18.80 -4.42
N GLN A 36 8.24 19.61 -4.54
CA GLN A 36 8.15 20.67 -5.55
C GLN A 36 9.28 21.70 -5.42
N LYS A 37 9.70 22.04 -4.19
CA LYS A 37 10.79 23.00 -3.95
C LYS A 37 12.05 22.63 -4.74
N ASN A 38 12.39 21.36 -4.78
CA ASN A 38 13.57 20.87 -5.46
C ASN A 38 13.29 20.46 -6.92
N PHE A 39 12.09 19.88 -7.19
CA PHE A 39 11.72 19.36 -8.50
C PHE A 39 11.64 20.47 -9.58
N LYS A 40 11.17 21.68 -9.24
CA LYS A 40 11.10 22.83 -10.16
C LYS A 40 12.46 23.28 -10.72
N HIS A 41 13.56 22.88 -10.09
CA HIS A 41 14.92 23.18 -10.53
C HIS A 41 15.60 22.01 -11.23
N ILE A 42 14.85 20.93 -11.54
CA ILE A 42 15.37 19.78 -12.28
C ILE A 42 15.24 20.08 -13.77
N GLU A 43 16.37 20.08 -14.46
CA GLU A 43 16.39 20.13 -15.91
C GLU A 43 15.86 18.82 -16.48
N ILE A 44 15.06 18.89 -17.54
CA ILE A 44 14.58 17.72 -18.27
C ILE A 44 15.76 17.12 -19.02
N PRO A 45 16.23 15.93 -18.67
CA PRO A 45 17.32 15.30 -19.38
C PRO A 45 16.81 14.73 -20.70
N PHE A 46 17.48 15.02 -21.81
CA PHE A 46 17.18 14.40 -23.10
C PHE A 46 18.06 13.19 -23.40
N GLU A 47 19.13 13.03 -22.62
CA GLU A 47 20.04 11.88 -22.68
C GLU A 47 20.45 11.47 -21.27
N MET A 48 20.52 10.17 -21.01
CA MET A 48 21.02 9.59 -19.77
C MET A 48 21.46 8.14 -20.03
N ASP A 49 22.57 7.72 -19.40
CA ASP A 49 23.14 6.39 -19.57
C ASP A 49 23.46 6.04 -21.05
N GLY A 50 23.74 7.03 -21.90
CA GLY A 50 23.95 6.85 -23.33
C GLY A 50 22.66 6.60 -24.13
N ILE A 51 21.49 6.86 -23.53
CA ILE A 51 20.18 6.61 -24.12
C ILE A 51 19.49 7.97 -24.41
N ASP A 52 18.99 8.15 -25.64
CA ASP A 52 18.09 9.26 -25.99
C ASP A 52 16.71 9.04 -25.35
N LEU A 53 16.37 9.87 -24.36
CA LEU A 53 15.14 9.74 -23.58
C LEU A 53 13.88 10.22 -24.34
N ARG A 54 14.04 10.90 -25.46
CA ARG A 54 12.95 11.43 -26.28
C ARG A 54 12.32 10.37 -27.18
N ASN A 55 13.00 9.25 -27.41
CA ASN A 55 12.57 8.22 -28.34
C ASN A 55 12.01 6.98 -27.63
N TYR A 56 11.42 6.07 -28.38
CA TYR A 56 10.92 4.77 -27.89
C TYR A 56 12.04 3.84 -27.44
N GLY A 57 11.65 2.70 -26.89
CA GLY A 57 12.56 1.62 -26.50
C GLY A 57 12.90 1.57 -25.01
N ASN A 58 13.86 0.73 -24.67
CA ASN A 58 14.26 0.41 -23.30
C ASN A 58 13.08 -0.08 -22.43
N PRO A 59 12.47 -1.21 -22.80
CA PRO A 59 11.30 -1.75 -22.11
C PRO A 59 11.53 -2.02 -20.61
N GLU A 60 12.79 -2.19 -20.22
CA GLU A 60 13.21 -2.36 -18.82
C GLU A 60 13.33 -1.03 -18.06
N GLY A 61 13.26 0.10 -18.75
CA GLY A 61 13.64 1.41 -18.22
C GLY A 61 15.13 1.71 -18.33
N ILE A 62 15.50 2.96 -18.03
CA ILE A 62 16.92 3.35 -18.08
C ILE A 62 17.72 2.81 -16.89
N PRO A 63 19.01 2.46 -17.06
CA PRO A 63 19.83 1.87 -16.00
C PRO A 63 19.83 2.65 -14.69
N SER A 64 19.97 3.98 -14.74
CA SER A 64 19.94 4.82 -13.54
C SER A 64 18.60 4.79 -12.80
N ALA A 65 17.45 4.65 -13.51
CA ALA A 65 16.16 4.50 -12.88
C ALA A 65 15.98 3.11 -12.25
N ARG A 66 16.50 2.06 -12.88
CA ARG A 66 16.53 0.71 -12.29
C ARG A 66 17.35 0.68 -10.99
N LYS A 67 18.51 1.34 -10.97
CA LYS A 67 19.34 1.49 -9.75
C LYS A 67 18.59 2.21 -8.63
N LEU A 68 17.84 3.26 -8.95
CA LEU A 68 16.97 3.95 -7.99
C LEU A 68 15.89 3.00 -7.45
N GLY A 69 15.26 2.22 -8.32
CA GLY A 69 14.27 1.22 -7.92
C GLY A 69 14.86 0.15 -7.01
N ALA A 70 16.04 -0.36 -7.34
CA ALA A 70 16.77 -1.34 -6.54
C ALA A 70 17.07 -0.81 -5.12
N GLN A 71 17.47 0.46 -5.01
CA GLN A 71 17.67 1.11 -3.72
C GLN A 71 16.36 1.20 -2.91
N ILE A 72 15.23 1.57 -3.55
CA ILE A 72 13.93 1.72 -2.88
C ILE A 72 13.37 0.36 -2.43
N LEU A 73 13.50 -0.68 -3.24
CA LEU A 73 12.89 -1.99 -2.99
C LEU A 73 13.87 -3.01 -2.36
N SER A 74 15.13 -2.61 -2.13
CA SER A 74 16.17 -3.48 -1.58
C SER A 74 16.35 -4.76 -2.41
N THR A 75 16.53 -4.59 -3.72
CA THR A 75 16.76 -5.67 -4.69
C THR A 75 18.07 -5.44 -5.46
N GLU A 76 18.53 -6.44 -6.22
CA GLU A 76 19.67 -6.26 -7.10
C GLU A 76 19.24 -5.60 -8.43
N PHE A 77 20.23 -5.03 -9.14
CA PHE A 77 19.97 -4.30 -10.40
C PHE A 77 19.36 -5.20 -11.49
N ASP A 78 19.76 -6.45 -11.56
CA ASP A 78 19.29 -7.39 -12.60
C ASP A 78 17.92 -8.00 -12.29
N GLU A 79 17.43 -7.80 -11.07
CA GLU A 79 16.14 -8.27 -10.59
C GLU A 79 15.01 -7.23 -10.69
N ILE A 80 15.25 -6.05 -11.29
CA ILE A 80 14.29 -4.95 -11.29
C ILE A 80 14.22 -4.21 -12.62
N ILE A 81 13.02 -3.76 -12.95
CA ILE A 81 12.74 -2.85 -14.07
C ILE A 81 12.01 -1.59 -13.60
N ALA A 82 12.27 -0.46 -14.27
CA ALA A 82 11.63 0.82 -14.02
C ALA A 82 10.60 1.10 -15.13
N LEU A 83 9.38 1.35 -14.73
CA LEU A 83 8.24 1.46 -15.65
C LEU A 83 7.57 2.84 -15.58
N ASP A 84 6.25 2.87 -15.70
CA ASP A 84 5.46 4.10 -15.71
C ASP A 84 5.20 4.61 -14.27
N ASN A 85 4.05 5.21 -13.98
CA ASN A 85 3.86 5.99 -12.76
C ASN A 85 3.15 5.28 -11.61
N SER A 86 2.64 4.05 -11.78
CA SER A 86 1.77 3.42 -10.79
C SER A 86 2.07 1.94 -10.58
N SER A 87 2.43 1.56 -9.34
CA SER A 87 2.57 0.15 -8.94
C SER A 87 1.26 -0.63 -9.12
N LEU A 88 0.11 0.01 -8.90
CA LEU A 88 -1.20 -0.65 -9.12
C LEU A 88 -1.44 -0.99 -10.59
N THR A 89 -1.01 -0.14 -11.53
CA THR A 89 -1.07 -0.46 -12.96
C THR A 89 -0.15 -1.63 -13.30
N ILE A 90 1.04 -1.67 -12.74
CA ILE A 90 1.96 -2.80 -12.92
C ILE A 90 1.30 -4.08 -12.37
N MET A 91 0.75 -4.03 -11.17
CA MET A 91 0.09 -5.19 -10.56
C MET A 91 -1.07 -5.72 -11.41
N GLN A 92 -1.89 -4.80 -11.96
CA GLN A 92 -2.96 -5.18 -12.90
C GLN A 92 -2.39 -5.88 -14.15
N GLN A 93 -1.28 -5.39 -14.71
CA GLN A 93 -0.62 -6.01 -15.86
C GLN A 93 0.00 -7.35 -15.50
N LEU A 94 0.59 -7.51 -14.29
CA LEU A 94 1.11 -8.79 -13.80
C LEU A 94 0.02 -9.84 -13.66
N VAL A 95 -1.11 -9.49 -13.04
CA VAL A 95 -2.26 -10.40 -12.91
C VAL A 95 -2.83 -10.74 -14.30
N SER A 96 -2.92 -9.77 -15.21
CA SER A 96 -3.35 -9.99 -16.60
C SER A 96 -2.39 -10.93 -17.34
N CYS A 97 -1.09 -10.72 -17.24
CA CYS A 97 -0.08 -11.61 -17.83
C CYS A 97 -0.19 -13.02 -17.27
N ALA A 98 -0.28 -13.16 -15.94
CA ALA A 98 -0.44 -14.45 -15.27
C ALA A 98 -1.71 -15.19 -15.70
N TYR A 99 -2.80 -14.45 -15.96
CA TYR A 99 -4.09 -15.01 -16.38
C TYR A 99 -4.08 -15.44 -17.85
N HIS A 100 -3.53 -14.63 -18.75
CA HIS A 100 -3.59 -14.89 -20.19
C HIS A 100 -2.43 -15.72 -20.72
N LEU A 101 -1.21 -15.46 -20.28
CA LEU A 101 0.01 -16.14 -20.75
C LEU A 101 0.60 -17.09 -19.70
N GLY A 102 0.55 -16.71 -18.44
CA GLY A 102 1.23 -17.40 -17.35
C GLY A 102 2.71 -16.99 -17.23
N PHE A 103 3.22 -17.08 -16.00
CA PHE A 103 4.64 -17.05 -15.67
C PHE A 103 5.15 -18.48 -15.39
N PRO A 104 6.46 -18.74 -15.31
CA PRO A 104 7.01 -20.08 -15.10
C PRO A 104 6.43 -20.84 -13.91
N LYS A 105 6.21 -20.14 -12.78
CA LYS A 105 5.65 -20.70 -11.55
C LYS A 105 4.32 -20.07 -11.12
N SER A 106 3.69 -19.26 -12.00
CA SER A 106 2.48 -18.52 -11.65
C SER A 106 1.56 -18.39 -12.86
N LYS A 107 0.55 -19.26 -12.94
CA LYS A 107 -0.49 -19.22 -13.97
C LYS A 107 -1.86 -19.15 -13.29
N LEU A 108 -2.62 -18.11 -13.61
CA LEU A 108 -3.96 -17.91 -13.05
C LEU A 108 -5.05 -18.47 -13.96
N SER A 109 -6.18 -18.80 -13.39
CA SER A 109 -7.37 -19.30 -14.06
C SER A 109 -8.63 -18.88 -13.29
N LYS A 110 -9.81 -19.20 -13.83
CA LYS A 110 -11.09 -18.98 -13.13
C LYS A 110 -11.26 -19.77 -11.83
N LYS A 111 -10.42 -20.79 -11.60
CA LYS A 111 -10.43 -21.60 -10.36
C LYS A 111 -9.45 -21.08 -9.32
N THR A 112 -8.59 -20.14 -9.71
CA THR A 112 -7.56 -19.60 -8.82
C THR A 112 -8.18 -18.88 -7.65
N LYS A 113 -7.67 -19.17 -6.46
CA LYS A 113 -8.00 -18.48 -5.21
C LYS A 113 -6.77 -17.79 -4.64
N PHE A 114 -6.99 -16.59 -4.10
CA PHE A 114 -5.94 -15.82 -3.44
C PHE A 114 -6.21 -15.65 -1.95
N LEU A 115 -5.19 -15.84 -1.15
CA LEU A 115 -5.18 -15.46 0.25
C LEU A 115 -5.05 -13.94 0.36
N CYS A 116 -5.94 -13.34 1.14
CA CYS A 116 -6.03 -11.90 1.30
C CYS A 116 -5.99 -11.56 2.79
N PRO A 117 -4.85 -11.11 3.34
CA PRO A 117 -4.79 -10.60 4.70
C PRO A 117 -5.74 -9.41 4.90
N VAL A 118 -6.55 -9.45 5.95
CA VAL A 118 -7.59 -8.46 6.23
C VAL A 118 -7.53 -7.94 7.67
N PRO A 119 -7.85 -6.65 7.87
CA PRO A 119 -8.19 -5.62 6.87
C PRO A 119 -7.05 -5.33 5.90
N GLY A 120 -7.35 -5.10 4.62
CA GLY A 120 -6.36 -4.94 3.57
C GLY A 120 -6.69 -3.81 2.58
N TYR A 121 -5.87 -3.67 1.53
CA TYR A 121 -6.04 -2.58 0.57
C TYR A 121 -7.17 -2.87 -0.43
N ASP A 122 -8.20 -2.04 -0.41
CA ASP A 122 -9.41 -2.14 -1.23
C ASP A 122 -9.15 -2.29 -2.74
N ARG A 123 -8.08 -1.67 -3.27
CA ARG A 123 -7.74 -1.75 -4.69
C ARG A 123 -7.20 -3.12 -5.10
N HIS A 124 -6.51 -3.81 -4.22
CA HIS A 124 -6.07 -5.20 -4.48
C HIS A 124 -7.27 -6.12 -4.62
N PHE A 125 -8.24 -5.99 -3.73
CA PHE A 125 -9.45 -6.80 -3.79
C PHE A 125 -10.26 -6.53 -5.07
N LYS A 126 -10.43 -5.25 -5.41
CA LYS A 126 -11.13 -4.88 -6.63
C LYS A 126 -10.41 -5.35 -7.90
N LEU A 127 -9.07 -5.33 -7.89
CA LEU A 127 -8.26 -5.84 -8.98
C LEU A 127 -8.49 -7.36 -9.16
N LEU A 128 -8.37 -8.15 -8.10
CA LEU A 128 -8.58 -9.60 -8.14
C LEU A 128 -10.01 -9.95 -8.54
N GLU A 129 -11.01 -9.24 -8.01
CA GLU A 129 -12.41 -9.41 -8.36
C GLU A 129 -12.66 -9.20 -9.87
N ASN A 130 -12.01 -8.19 -10.49
CA ASN A 130 -12.14 -7.92 -11.93
C ASN A 130 -11.64 -9.07 -12.82
N PHE A 131 -10.72 -9.92 -12.30
CA PHE A 131 -10.25 -11.12 -12.99
C PHE A 131 -11.04 -12.38 -12.59
N GLY A 132 -12.05 -12.25 -11.73
CA GLY A 132 -12.83 -13.39 -11.25
C GLY A 132 -12.04 -14.32 -10.33
N VAL A 133 -10.96 -13.83 -9.70
CA VAL A 133 -10.18 -14.56 -8.71
C VAL A 133 -10.97 -14.60 -7.40
N GLU A 134 -11.19 -15.79 -6.86
CA GLU A 134 -11.80 -15.95 -5.54
C GLU A 134 -10.84 -15.48 -4.45
N MET A 135 -11.32 -14.66 -3.54
CA MET A 135 -10.52 -14.10 -2.44
C MET A 135 -10.91 -14.75 -1.12
N ILE A 136 -9.92 -15.29 -0.40
CA ILE A 136 -10.08 -15.91 0.91
C ILE A 136 -9.50 -14.95 1.94
N PRO A 137 -10.34 -14.29 2.76
CA PRO A 137 -9.86 -13.41 3.82
C PRO A 137 -9.17 -14.22 4.92
N MET A 138 -8.07 -13.67 5.45
CA MET A 138 -7.32 -14.27 6.54
C MET A 138 -6.81 -13.20 7.51
N PRO A 139 -6.73 -13.51 8.82
CA PRO A 139 -6.34 -12.53 9.83
C PRO A 139 -4.84 -12.23 9.82
N PHE A 140 -4.47 -11.14 10.49
CA PHE A 140 -3.12 -10.86 10.93
C PHE A 140 -2.86 -11.40 12.32
N GLN A 141 -1.58 -11.72 12.58
CA GLN A 141 -0.94 -11.75 13.89
C GLN A 141 -0.10 -10.49 14.07
N ASP A 142 0.57 -10.33 15.22
CA ASP A 142 1.31 -9.10 15.53
C ASP A 142 2.43 -8.77 14.53
N ASP A 143 3.02 -9.79 13.91
CA ASP A 143 4.21 -9.71 13.07
C ASP A 143 3.97 -10.06 11.59
N GLY A 144 2.72 -10.15 11.17
CA GLY A 144 2.33 -10.43 9.78
C GLY A 144 1.05 -11.23 9.64
N PRO A 145 0.76 -11.80 8.46
CA PRO A 145 -0.36 -12.70 8.26
C PRO A 145 -0.28 -13.94 9.14
N ASP A 146 -1.43 -14.46 9.59
CA ASP A 146 -1.47 -15.67 10.41
C ASP A 146 -1.05 -16.92 9.62
N VAL A 147 0.19 -17.36 9.82
CA VAL A 147 0.78 -18.50 9.11
C VAL A 147 0.11 -19.82 9.44
N ASN A 148 -0.49 -19.98 10.61
CA ASN A 148 -1.23 -21.20 10.95
C ASN A 148 -2.51 -21.30 10.12
N VAL A 149 -3.21 -20.17 9.94
CA VAL A 149 -4.38 -20.08 9.06
C VAL A 149 -3.99 -20.31 7.61
N ILE A 150 -2.87 -19.74 7.15
CA ILE A 150 -2.33 -19.98 5.80
C ILE A 150 -2.08 -21.48 5.59
N SER A 151 -1.39 -22.13 6.53
CA SER A 151 -1.06 -23.56 6.47
C SER A 151 -2.31 -24.43 6.38
N ASP A 152 -3.29 -24.15 7.23
CA ASP A 152 -4.57 -24.89 7.24
C ASP A 152 -5.32 -24.72 5.91
N LEU A 153 -5.46 -23.50 5.41
CA LEU A 153 -6.16 -23.21 4.16
C LEU A 153 -5.48 -23.87 2.96
N ILE A 154 -4.15 -23.70 2.83
CA ILE A 154 -3.36 -24.26 1.73
C ILE A 154 -3.41 -25.80 1.74
N SER A 155 -3.46 -26.44 2.91
CA SER A 155 -3.52 -27.91 3.02
C SER A 155 -4.85 -28.48 2.53
N LYS A 156 -5.94 -27.74 2.70
CA LYS A 156 -7.30 -28.18 2.41
C LYS A 156 -7.75 -27.84 0.98
N ASP A 157 -7.19 -26.80 0.39
CA ASP A 157 -7.63 -26.29 -0.92
C ASP A 157 -6.47 -26.13 -1.90
N ASN A 158 -6.49 -26.95 -2.94
CA ASN A 158 -5.48 -26.96 -3.98
C ASN A 158 -5.61 -25.81 -4.99
N ASP A 159 -6.75 -25.15 -5.07
CA ASP A 159 -7.01 -24.02 -5.96
C ASP A 159 -6.43 -22.71 -5.41
N ILE A 160 -6.03 -22.68 -4.14
CA ILE A 160 -5.28 -21.56 -3.57
C ILE A 160 -3.90 -21.50 -4.23
N SER A 161 -3.69 -20.46 -5.03
CA SER A 161 -2.53 -20.31 -5.90
C SER A 161 -1.94 -18.88 -5.84
N GLY A 162 -2.25 -18.13 -4.80
CA GLY A 162 -1.65 -16.82 -4.58
C GLY A 162 -1.96 -16.22 -3.22
N ILE A 163 -1.16 -15.22 -2.89
CA ILE A 163 -1.32 -14.37 -1.71
C ILE A 163 -0.97 -12.93 -2.09
N VAL A 164 -1.70 -11.96 -1.52
CA VAL A 164 -1.36 -10.53 -1.63
C VAL A 164 -0.76 -10.06 -0.32
N CYS A 165 0.47 -9.55 -0.36
CA CYS A 165 1.19 -9.06 0.80
C CYS A 165 1.46 -7.55 0.69
N VAL A 166 1.24 -6.81 1.78
CA VAL A 166 1.72 -5.45 1.99
C VAL A 166 2.63 -5.47 3.21
N PRO A 167 3.92 -5.81 3.02
CA PRO A 167 4.78 -6.28 4.12
C PRO A 167 5.27 -5.18 5.05
N ARG A 168 5.24 -3.94 4.58
CA ARG A 168 5.73 -2.79 5.35
C ARG A 168 4.61 -1.77 5.50
N HIS A 169 4.26 -1.48 6.75
CA HIS A 169 3.17 -0.56 7.11
C HIS A 169 1.87 -0.88 6.35
N SER A 170 1.41 -2.12 6.46
CA SER A 170 0.22 -2.65 5.76
C SER A 170 -0.95 -1.67 5.77
N ASN A 171 -1.61 -1.53 4.63
CA ASN A 171 -2.78 -0.68 4.47
C ASN A 171 -4.06 -1.49 4.76
N PRO A 172 -4.87 -1.17 5.80
CA PRO A 172 -4.72 -0.02 6.71
C PRO A 172 -4.05 -0.31 8.06
N THR A 173 -3.68 -1.53 8.35
CA THR A 173 -3.40 -2.03 9.70
C THR A 173 -2.10 -1.50 10.32
N GLY A 174 -1.15 -1.06 9.49
CA GLY A 174 0.17 -0.62 9.97
C GLY A 174 1.15 -1.76 10.29
N HIS A 175 0.77 -3.02 10.12
CA HIS A 175 1.67 -4.17 10.35
C HIS A 175 2.94 -4.07 9.52
N VAL A 176 4.02 -4.53 10.11
CA VAL A 176 5.30 -4.79 9.45
C VAL A 176 5.61 -6.26 9.62
N TYR A 177 5.78 -7.00 8.52
CA TYR A 177 6.06 -8.43 8.57
C TYR A 177 7.46 -8.66 9.12
N SER A 178 7.59 -9.58 10.08
CA SER A 178 8.91 -10.02 10.55
C SER A 178 9.59 -10.92 9.51
N ASP A 179 10.92 -10.97 9.55
CA ASP A 179 11.67 -11.93 8.72
C ASP A 179 11.22 -13.37 8.99
N GLN A 180 10.85 -13.68 10.24
CA GLN A 180 10.36 -15.01 10.61
C GLN A 180 9.02 -15.31 9.94
N ASN A 181 8.06 -14.38 10.00
CA ASN A 181 6.76 -14.53 9.35
C ASN A 181 6.90 -14.73 7.82
N VAL A 182 7.80 -13.95 7.19
CA VAL A 182 8.10 -14.08 5.75
C VAL A 182 8.69 -15.46 5.43
N LYS A 183 9.64 -15.95 6.23
CA LYS A 183 10.24 -17.29 6.06
C LYS A 183 9.19 -18.39 6.18
N GLU A 184 8.32 -18.33 7.18
CA GLU A 184 7.24 -19.30 7.36
C GLU A 184 6.26 -19.29 6.19
N ILE A 185 5.88 -18.12 5.66
CA ILE A 185 5.08 -18.04 4.43
C ILE A 185 5.82 -18.71 3.27
N PHE A 186 7.11 -18.44 3.10
CA PHE A 186 7.90 -19.01 2.00
C PHE A 186 8.06 -20.53 2.14
N GLU A 187 8.25 -21.07 3.33
CA GLU A 187 8.24 -22.51 3.57
C GLU A 187 6.93 -23.17 3.12
N LEU A 188 5.79 -22.56 3.45
CA LEU A 188 4.48 -23.05 3.04
C LEU A 188 4.32 -23.03 1.51
N VAL A 189 4.77 -21.96 0.85
CA VAL A 189 4.72 -21.83 -0.61
C VAL A 189 5.66 -22.85 -1.28
N ALA A 190 6.90 -23.01 -0.78
CA ALA A 190 7.87 -23.97 -1.29
C ALA A 190 7.38 -25.43 -1.19
N ASN A 191 6.79 -25.78 -0.04
CA ASN A 191 6.25 -27.12 0.20
C ASN A 191 5.06 -27.46 -0.71
N LYS A 192 4.34 -26.45 -1.21
CA LYS A 192 3.20 -26.68 -2.13
C LYS A 192 3.65 -27.20 -3.50
N LYS A 193 4.90 -26.99 -3.92
CA LYS A 193 5.51 -27.46 -5.19
C LYS A 193 4.62 -27.22 -6.44
N ARG A 194 3.82 -26.14 -6.44
CA ARG A 194 2.84 -25.84 -7.48
C ARG A 194 2.94 -24.38 -7.93
N ASN A 195 2.11 -24.03 -8.92
CA ASN A 195 1.90 -22.64 -9.28
C ASN A 195 1.42 -21.84 -8.07
N PHE A 196 2.16 -20.80 -7.69
CA PHE A 196 1.76 -19.91 -6.62
C PHE A 196 2.33 -18.51 -6.87
N MET A 197 1.50 -17.49 -6.76
CA MET A 197 1.86 -16.11 -6.98
C MET A 197 1.91 -15.35 -5.67
N VAL A 198 3.08 -14.86 -5.27
CA VAL A 198 3.23 -13.97 -4.13
C VAL A 198 3.29 -12.54 -4.66
N LEU A 199 2.15 -11.83 -4.61
CA LEU A 199 2.09 -10.41 -4.94
C LEU A 199 2.54 -9.58 -3.74
N TRP A 200 3.65 -8.87 -3.89
CA TRP A 200 4.34 -8.15 -2.82
C TRP A 200 4.31 -6.65 -3.10
N ASP A 201 3.29 -5.96 -2.56
CA ASP A 201 3.14 -4.51 -2.73
C ASP A 201 3.94 -3.77 -1.65
N ASN A 202 5.11 -3.29 -2.02
CA ASN A 202 6.01 -2.56 -1.13
C ASN A 202 5.88 -1.04 -1.31
N ALA A 203 4.64 -0.54 -1.34
CA ALA A 203 4.32 0.87 -1.54
C ALA A 203 4.86 1.78 -0.43
N TYR A 204 5.19 1.22 0.73
CA TYR A 204 5.68 1.95 1.91
C TYR A 204 7.11 1.55 2.29
N ALA A 205 7.89 1.02 1.37
CA ALA A 205 9.26 0.53 1.59
C ALA A 205 10.16 1.49 2.39
N CYS A 206 9.97 2.81 2.23
CA CYS A 206 10.80 3.85 2.83
C CYS A 206 10.04 4.71 3.86
N HIS A 207 8.85 4.29 4.33
CA HIS A 207 7.96 5.16 5.11
C HIS A 207 8.02 4.90 6.62
N ASP A 208 9.19 4.66 7.18
CA ASP A 208 9.40 4.59 8.63
C ASP A 208 9.37 5.99 9.22
N PHE A 209 8.51 6.24 10.21
CA PHE A 209 8.39 7.55 10.86
C PHE A 209 8.97 7.56 12.28
N ARG A 210 9.10 6.38 12.90
CA ARG A 210 9.71 6.21 14.21
C ARG A 210 11.06 5.52 14.06
N ASP A 211 11.22 4.34 14.55
CA ASP A 211 12.45 3.59 14.42
C ASP A 211 12.59 3.02 13.01
N THR A 212 13.80 3.00 12.47
CA THR A 212 14.08 2.33 11.21
C THR A 212 13.97 0.83 11.41
N ILE A 213 13.10 0.20 10.64
CA ILE A 213 12.88 -1.25 10.69
C ILE A 213 13.81 -1.91 9.69
N ASN A 214 14.80 -2.63 10.18
CA ASN A 214 15.67 -3.44 9.35
C ASN A 214 14.98 -4.77 9.02
N GLN A 215 14.81 -5.04 7.74
CA GLN A 215 14.28 -6.30 7.22
C GLN A 215 15.31 -6.90 6.26
N THR A 216 15.41 -8.22 6.23
CA THR A 216 16.17 -8.90 5.20
C THR A 216 15.54 -8.64 3.83
N PRO A 217 16.31 -8.30 2.78
CA PRO A 217 15.78 -8.16 1.43
C PRO A 217 14.99 -9.40 1.02
N VAL A 218 13.73 -9.20 0.65
CA VAL A 218 12.80 -10.32 0.40
C VAL A 218 13.23 -11.20 -0.78
N MET A 219 13.91 -10.62 -1.78
CA MET A 219 14.48 -11.39 -2.90
C MET A 219 15.57 -12.36 -2.41
N LYS A 220 16.37 -11.96 -1.41
CA LYS A 220 17.37 -12.84 -0.80
C LYS A 220 16.70 -14.00 -0.06
N LEU A 221 15.65 -13.70 0.72
CA LEU A 221 14.87 -14.77 1.38
C LEU A 221 14.21 -15.69 0.35
N ALA A 222 13.64 -15.14 -0.72
CA ALA A 222 13.05 -15.95 -1.79
C ALA A 222 14.07 -16.84 -2.48
N ASP A 223 15.34 -16.42 -2.60
CA ASP A 223 16.44 -17.22 -3.15
C ASP A 223 16.75 -18.43 -2.25
N GLU A 224 16.78 -18.23 -0.94
CA GLU A 224 17.02 -19.29 0.07
C GLU A 224 15.97 -20.41 -0.02
N TYR A 225 14.74 -20.11 -0.47
CA TYR A 225 13.63 -21.05 -0.63
C TYR A 225 13.34 -21.44 -2.09
N GLU A 226 14.18 -21.05 -3.05
CA GLU A 226 13.99 -21.27 -4.51
C GLU A 226 12.65 -20.67 -5.03
N LEU A 227 12.20 -19.54 -4.49
CA LEU A 227 10.91 -18.91 -4.77
C LEU A 227 10.97 -17.60 -5.57
N LYS A 228 12.14 -17.23 -6.14
CA LYS A 228 12.23 -16.01 -6.96
C LYS A 228 11.21 -15.97 -8.11
N ASP A 229 10.93 -17.13 -8.73
CA ASP A 229 9.92 -17.25 -9.79
C ASP A 229 8.46 -17.15 -9.29
N ASN A 230 8.26 -17.21 -7.99
CA ASN A 230 6.95 -17.07 -7.36
C ASN A 230 6.70 -15.67 -6.82
N LEU A 231 7.75 -14.83 -6.69
CA LEU A 231 7.71 -13.53 -6.03
C LEU A 231 7.61 -12.38 -7.05
N PHE A 232 6.61 -11.51 -6.87
CA PHE A 232 6.31 -10.37 -7.71
C PHE A 232 6.24 -9.10 -6.86
N ILE A 233 7.34 -8.35 -6.81
CA ILE A 233 7.47 -7.15 -5.98
C ILE A 233 7.12 -5.92 -6.80
N VAL A 234 6.25 -5.08 -6.28
CA VAL A 234 5.94 -3.78 -6.88
C VAL A 234 6.15 -2.67 -5.86
N GLY A 235 6.52 -1.49 -6.36
CA GLY A 235 6.61 -0.28 -5.57
C GLY A 235 6.64 0.96 -6.45
N SER A 236 6.58 2.14 -5.84
CA SER A 236 6.64 3.38 -6.60
C SER A 236 7.09 4.57 -5.75
N THR A 237 7.51 5.63 -6.42
CA THR A 237 7.80 6.93 -5.78
C THR A 237 6.55 7.79 -5.57
N SER A 238 5.34 7.30 -5.84
CA SER A 238 4.09 8.09 -5.78
C SER A 238 3.82 8.73 -4.43
N LYS A 239 4.30 8.14 -3.35
CA LYS A 239 4.21 8.69 -1.99
C LYS A 239 5.53 9.29 -1.49
N ILE A 240 6.58 9.21 -2.30
CA ILE A 240 7.92 9.71 -2.00
C ILE A 240 8.15 11.06 -2.69
N THR A 241 7.68 11.21 -3.95
CA THR A 241 7.85 12.42 -4.76
C THR A 241 6.49 13.04 -5.12
N LEU A 242 6.16 13.06 -6.41
CA LEU A 242 4.90 13.61 -6.92
C LEU A 242 3.93 12.50 -7.27
N ALA A 243 2.82 12.40 -6.56
CA ALA A 243 1.85 11.31 -6.72
C ALA A 243 1.27 11.21 -8.15
N GLY A 244 1.08 12.35 -8.83
CA GLY A 244 0.58 12.38 -10.21
C GLY A 244 1.62 12.03 -11.27
N SER A 245 2.89 11.99 -10.90
CA SER A 245 4.05 11.80 -11.80
C SER A 245 5.07 10.85 -11.17
N GLY A 246 4.64 9.89 -10.38
CA GLY A 246 5.53 8.91 -9.74
C GLY A 246 6.29 8.05 -10.75
N LEU A 247 7.27 7.33 -10.26
CA LEU A 247 8.01 6.29 -10.97
C LEU A 247 7.76 4.97 -10.29
N ALA A 248 7.33 3.96 -11.04
CA ALA A 248 6.99 2.66 -10.50
C ALA A 248 7.97 1.58 -10.97
N PHE A 249 8.10 0.55 -10.14
CA PHE A 249 9.08 -0.53 -10.31
C PHE A 249 8.41 -1.89 -10.16
N PHE A 250 8.97 -2.85 -10.88
CA PHE A 250 8.67 -4.26 -10.73
C PHE A 250 9.96 -5.03 -10.54
N ALA A 251 10.02 -5.85 -9.49
CA ALA A 251 11.15 -6.74 -9.25
C ALA A 251 10.69 -8.19 -9.12
N SER A 252 11.48 -9.11 -9.69
CA SER A 252 11.24 -10.55 -9.70
C SER A 252 12.46 -11.28 -10.25
N SER A 253 12.36 -12.60 -10.52
CA SER A 253 13.39 -13.33 -11.26
C SER A 253 13.55 -12.80 -12.68
N GLU A 254 14.71 -13.05 -13.28
CA GLU A 254 15.02 -12.72 -14.69
C GLU A 254 13.99 -13.33 -15.65
N LEU A 255 13.57 -14.58 -15.40
CA LEU A 255 12.55 -15.27 -16.20
C LEU A 255 11.21 -14.56 -16.16
N ASN A 256 10.77 -14.14 -14.97
CA ASN A 256 9.53 -13.39 -14.82
C ASN A 256 9.62 -12.00 -15.46
N ILE A 257 10.73 -11.31 -15.32
CA ILE A 257 10.97 -10.00 -15.96
C ILE A 257 10.90 -10.14 -17.47
N SER A 258 11.63 -11.10 -18.03
CA SER A 258 11.62 -11.36 -19.48
C SER A 258 10.22 -11.65 -20.01
N LYS A 259 9.47 -12.51 -19.30
CA LYS A 259 8.07 -12.84 -19.66
C LYS A 259 7.14 -11.63 -19.56
N PHE A 260 7.34 -10.79 -18.57
CA PHE A 260 6.56 -9.58 -18.41
C PHE A 260 6.86 -8.53 -19.48
N ILE A 261 8.10 -8.38 -19.87
CA ILE A 261 8.51 -7.50 -20.98
C ILE A 261 7.89 -8.01 -22.29
N GLU A 262 7.94 -9.31 -22.57
CA GLU A 262 7.27 -9.93 -23.73
C GLU A 262 5.78 -9.55 -23.78
N TYR A 263 5.08 -9.70 -22.65
CA TYR A 263 3.68 -9.30 -22.53
C TYR A 263 3.48 -7.80 -22.77
N ARG A 264 4.31 -6.95 -22.15
CA ARG A 264 4.21 -5.49 -22.27
C ARG A 264 4.51 -4.96 -23.68
N ASN A 265 5.33 -5.64 -24.46
CA ASN A 265 5.65 -5.25 -25.83
C ASN A 265 4.39 -5.17 -26.75
N SER A 266 3.30 -5.84 -26.37
CA SER A 266 2.00 -5.70 -27.04
C SER A 266 1.18 -4.50 -26.56
N LEU A 267 1.56 -3.86 -25.46
CA LEU A 267 0.82 -2.78 -24.81
C LEU A 267 1.47 -1.40 -25.03
N THR A 268 2.80 -1.35 -25.09
CA THR A 268 3.57 -0.10 -25.13
C THR A 268 4.93 -0.31 -25.78
N PRO A 269 5.42 0.70 -26.54
CA PRO A 269 6.78 0.66 -27.11
C PRO A 269 7.88 0.95 -26.06
N GLY A 270 7.55 1.23 -24.83
CA GLY A 270 8.46 1.50 -23.72
C GLY A 270 7.88 2.45 -22.66
N PRO A 271 8.57 2.60 -21.53
CA PRO A 271 8.14 3.47 -20.44
C PRO A 271 8.43 4.95 -20.72
N ASN A 272 7.88 5.85 -19.90
CA ASN A 272 8.16 7.30 -19.94
C ASN A 272 9.57 7.59 -19.42
N LYS A 273 10.58 7.53 -20.30
CA LYS A 273 11.99 7.75 -19.96
C LYS A 273 12.31 9.17 -19.51
N LEU A 274 11.59 10.19 -20.00
CA LEU A 274 11.79 11.56 -19.52
C LEU A 274 11.45 11.67 -18.03
N ASN A 275 10.33 11.08 -17.60
CA ASN A 275 9.97 11.05 -16.20
C ASN A 275 10.98 10.26 -15.35
N GLN A 276 11.51 9.15 -15.89
CA GLN A 276 12.58 8.38 -15.24
C GLN A 276 13.83 9.24 -15.02
N GLY A 277 14.29 9.92 -16.08
CA GLY A 277 15.46 10.80 -16.01
C GLY A 277 15.28 11.97 -15.05
N MET A 278 14.09 12.58 -15.02
CA MET A 278 13.76 13.64 -14.05
C MET A 278 13.85 13.16 -12.61
N HIS A 279 13.32 11.97 -12.30
CA HIS A 279 13.44 11.38 -10.97
C HIS A 279 14.89 11.04 -10.60
N VAL A 280 15.65 10.49 -11.52
CA VAL A 280 17.08 10.23 -11.31
C VAL A 280 17.83 11.51 -11.00
N ASN A 281 17.60 12.59 -11.77
CA ASN A 281 18.22 13.90 -11.51
C ASN A 281 17.77 14.52 -10.19
N TYR A 282 16.51 14.30 -9.80
CA TYR A 282 16.00 14.70 -8.49
C TYR A 282 16.80 14.03 -7.36
N PHE A 283 16.93 12.71 -7.39
CA PHE A 283 17.61 11.96 -6.33
C PHE A 283 19.14 12.06 -6.36
N LYS A 284 19.74 12.58 -7.46
CA LYS A 284 21.15 13.03 -7.45
C LYS A 284 21.37 14.31 -6.65
N LYS A 285 20.35 15.19 -6.58
CA LYS A 285 20.41 16.47 -5.84
C LYS A 285 19.88 16.34 -4.41
N SER A 286 18.90 15.48 -4.19
CA SER A 286 18.25 15.25 -2.89
C SER A 286 18.23 13.75 -2.65
N SER A 287 19.03 13.26 -1.70
CA SER A 287 19.05 11.82 -1.42
C SER A 287 17.68 11.28 -1.02
N LEU A 288 17.44 10.00 -1.27
CA LEU A 288 16.20 9.32 -0.82
C LEU A 288 15.98 9.48 0.68
N GLN A 289 17.05 9.34 1.48
CA GLN A 289 17.00 9.52 2.93
C GLN A 289 16.54 10.93 3.31
N SER A 290 17.18 11.97 2.76
CA SER A 290 16.81 13.37 3.05
C SER A 290 15.37 13.70 2.64
N GLN A 291 14.91 13.12 1.51
CA GLN A 291 13.52 13.26 1.08
C GLN A 291 12.55 12.63 2.09
N MET A 292 12.86 11.43 2.57
CA MET A 292 12.00 10.72 3.53
C MET A 292 12.00 11.39 4.91
N GLU A 293 13.13 11.94 5.36
CA GLU A 293 13.22 12.73 6.59
C GLU A 293 12.32 13.97 6.50
N SER A 294 12.37 14.71 5.39
CA SER A 294 11.50 15.88 5.18
C SER A 294 10.01 15.53 5.10
N LEU A 295 9.66 14.36 4.55
CA LEU A 295 8.27 13.87 4.54
C LEU A 295 7.83 13.43 5.93
N LYS A 296 8.71 12.82 6.72
CA LYS A 296 8.45 12.43 8.11
C LYS A 296 8.06 13.64 8.96
N GLU A 297 8.78 14.77 8.83
CA GLU A 297 8.46 16.01 9.54
C GLU A 297 7.02 16.50 9.30
N VAL A 298 6.49 16.26 8.10
CA VAL A 298 5.12 16.65 7.73
C VAL A 298 4.08 15.60 8.17
N ILE A 299 4.43 14.32 8.13
CA ILE A 299 3.47 13.22 8.32
C ILE A 299 3.35 12.82 9.79
N LEU A 300 4.46 12.68 10.51
CA LEU A 300 4.46 12.17 11.89
C LEU A 300 3.53 12.98 12.82
N PRO A 301 3.51 14.33 12.82
CA PRO A 301 2.58 15.09 13.68
C PRO A 301 1.10 14.78 13.44
N LYS A 302 0.75 14.38 12.21
CA LYS A 302 -0.63 13.98 11.85
C LYS A 302 -1.01 12.63 12.46
N PHE A 303 -0.07 11.69 12.49
CA PHE A 303 -0.26 10.41 13.17
C PHE A 303 -0.40 10.60 14.68
N GLU A 304 0.50 11.36 15.28
CA GLU A 304 0.46 11.67 16.72
C GLU A 304 -0.85 12.34 17.14
N LEU A 305 -1.37 13.24 16.30
CA LEU A 305 -2.67 13.87 16.53
C LEU A 305 -3.81 12.84 16.55
N VAL A 306 -3.87 11.94 15.57
CA VAL A 306 -4.91 10.90 15.51
C VAL A 306 -4.78 9.92 16.67
N GLU A 307 -3.57 9.48 16.99
CA GLU A 307 -3.28 8.57 18.10
C GLU A 307 -3.74 9.15 19.45
N LYS A 308 -3.50 10.43 19.69
CA LYS A 308 -4.00 11.12 20.90
C LYS A 308 -5.50 10.91 21.13
N TYR A 309 -6.31 11.00 20.07
CA TYR A 309 -7.76 10.76 20.15
C TYR A 309 -8.10 9.28 20.30
N LEU A 310 -7.39 8.41 19.56
CA LEU A 310 -7.63 6.98 19.62
C LEU A 310 -7.21 6.36 20.96
N ASP A 311 -6.13 6.85 21.56
CA ASP A 311 -5.70 6.42 22.91
C ASP A 311 -6.74 6.73 23.97
N GLU A 312 -7.38 7.90 23.87
CA GLU A 312 -8.50 8.24 24.78
C GLU A 312 -9.68 7.27 24.62
N LEU A 313 -10.03 6.94 23.38
CA LEU A 313 -11.12 6.01 23.08
C LEU A 313 -10.76 4.57 23.51
N LYS A 314 -9.50 4.14 23.28
CA LYS A 314 -8.98 2.83 23.70
C LYS A 314 -8.99 2.69 25.25
N LYS A 315 -8.56 3.71 25.97
CA LYS A 315 -8.61 3.74 27.45
C LYS A 315 -10.04 3.58 28.00
N ARG A 316 -11.05 3.98 27.23
CA ARG A 316 -12.47 3.78 27.57
C ARG A 316 -13.03 2.43 27.14
N GLY A 317 -12.25 1.61 26.43
CA GLY A 317 -12.69 0.31 25.93
C GLY A 317 -13.57 0.38 24.69
N PHE A 318 -13.60 1.51 23.96
CA PHE A 318 -14.47 1.71 22.79
C PHE A 318 -13.83 1.22 21.49
N CYS A 319 -12.53 1.08 21.46
CA CYS A 319 -11.81 0.60 20.29
C CYS A 319 -10.48 -0.07 20.63
N ASP A 320 -9.93 -0.73 19.63
CA ASP A 320 -8.52 -1.10 19.56
C ASP A 320 -7.88 -0.55 18.27
N TYR A 321 -6.56 -0.40 18.26
CA TYR A 321 -5.76 -0.07 17.10
C TYR A 321 -4.29 -0.40 17.36
N ILE A 322 -3.56 -0.67 16.30
CA ILE A 322 -2.09 -0.81 16.35
C ILE A 322 -1.49 0.58 16.08
N GLN A 323 -0.57 1.02 16.95
CA GLN A 323 0.19 2.23 16.72
C GLN A 323 1.18 2.00 15.57
N PRO A 324 1.01 2.67 14.41
CA PRO A 324 1.88 2.42 13.28
C PRO A 324 3.29 2.97 13.51
N SER A 325 4.32 2.25 13.09
CA SER A 325 5.68 2.75 13.04
C SER A 325 5.95 3.62 11.79
N GLY A 326 5.01 3.63 10.84
CA GLY A 326 5.11 4.37 9.59
C GLY A 326 3.89 4.21 8.70
N GLY A 327 4.03 4.48 7.39
CA GLY A 327 2.98 4.29 6.40
C GLY A 327 2.03 5.47 6.24
N TYR A 328 0.76 5.20 5.90
CA TYR A 328 -0.22 6.22 5.50
C TYR A 328 -1.57 6.11 6.19
N PHE A 329 -1.78 5.10 7.03
CA PHE A 329 -3.09 4.75 7.58
C PHE A 329 -3.01 4.31 9.03
N ILE A 330 -4.16 4.41 9.70
CA ILE A 330 -4.42 3.79 10.99
C ILE A 330 -5.71 2.99 10.85
N SER A 331 -5.72 1.76 11.34
CA SER A 331 -6.91 0.91 11.41
C SER A 331 -7.55 1.05 12.77
N TYR A 332 -8.75 1.61 12.79
CA TYR A 332 -9.60 1.65 13.98
C TYR A 332 -10.49 0.40 14.00
N GLU A 333 -10.51 -0.30 15.12
CA GLU A 333 -11.37 -1.47 15.33
C GLU A 333 -12.35 -1.18 16.47
N SER A 334 -13.64 -1.09 16.14
CA SER A 334 -14.69 -0.87 17.16
C SER A 334 -14.85 -2.08 18.05
N SER A 335 -14.85 -1.87 19.38
CA SER A 335 -15.10 -2.94 20.36
C SER A 335 -16.57 -3.40 20.39
N ASN A 336 -17.50 -2.56 19.93
CA ASN A 336 -18.95 -2.82 20.01
C ASN A 336 -19.59 -3.16 18.65
N SER A 337 -18.78 -3.49 17.62
CA SER A 337 -19.28 -3.87 16.29
C SER A 337 -20.26 -2.86 15.67
N ASN A 338 -19.99 -1.57 15.85
CA ASN A 338 -20.87 -0.46 15.43
C ASN A 338 -20.23 0.48 14.40
N ALA A 339 -19.22 0.01 13.66
CA ALA A 339 -18.47 0.82 12.70
C ALA A 339 -19.36 1.46 11.62
N GLU A 340 -20.36 0.75 11.12
CA GLU A 340 -21.32 1.28 10.15
C GLU A 340 -22.09 2.49 10.70
N GLN A 341 -22.55 2.41 11.93
CA GLN A 341 -23.25 3.53 12.61
C GLN A 341 -22.30 4.72 12.81
N ILE A 342 -21.05 4.47 13.19
CA ILE A 342 -20.04 5.52 13.34
C ILE A 342 -19.83 6.22 11.99
N ILE A 343 -19.64 5.49 10.90
CA ILE A 343 -19.47 6.03 9.56
C ILE A 343 -20.67 6.87 9.13
N GLU A 344 -21.88 6.36 9.36
CA GLU A 344 -23.12 7.06 9.02
C GLU A 344 -23.27 8.39 9.77
N HIS A 345 -23.04 8.40 11.08
CA HIS A 345 -23.14 9.63 11.89
C HIS A 345 -22.03 10.63 11.52
N CYS A 346 -20.78 10.17 11.29
CA CYS A 346 -19.70 11.01 10.80
C CYS A 346 -20.08 11.66 9.46
N SER A 347 -20.64 10.90 8.53
CA SER A 347 -21.09 11.40 7.22
C SER A 347 -22.15 12.51 7.35
N LYS A 348 -23.14 12.34 8.24
CA LYS A 348 -24.17 13.36 8.53
C LYS A 348 -23.61 14.63 9.16
N LEU A 349 -22.42 14.56 9.76
CA LEU A 349 -21.68 15.69 10.32
C LEU A 349 -20.60 16.23 9.37
N GLY A 350 -20.60 15.82 8.10
CA GLY A 350 -19.67 16.31 7.08
C GLY A 350 -18.30 15.63 7.07
N LEU A 351 -18.08 14.58 7.88
CA LEU A 351 -16.83 13.81 7.86
C LEU A 351 -16.99 12.55 7.01
N LYS A 352 -16.28 12.49 5.88
CA LYS A 352 -16.28 11.33 4.98
C LYS A 352 -15.26 10.30 5.44
N LEU A 353 -15.71 9.07 5.65
CA LEU A 353 -14.94 7.86 5.88
C LEU A 353 -15.22 6.86 4.75
N LEU A 354 -14.38 5.84 4.59
CA LEU A 354 -14.69 4.77 3.64
C LEU A 354 -15.97 4.02 4.09
N PRO A 355 -16.78 3.54 3.13
CA PRO A 355 -17.90 2.67 3.47
C PRO A 355 -17.43 1.43 4.25
N ILE A 356 -18.32 0.93 5.12
CA ILE A 356 -18.04 -0.32 5.86
C ILE A 356 -17.64 -1.46 4.91
N GLY A 357 -16.73 -2.31 5.35
CA GLY A 357 -16.25 -3.45 4.57
C GLY A 357 -15.26 -3.10 3.46
N SER A 358 -14.99 -1.82 3.17
CA SER A 358 -14.06 -1.43 2.09
C SER A 358 -12.67 -2.09 2.20
N CYS A 359 -12.22 -2.39 3.41
CA CYS A 359 -10.93 -3.03 3.66
C CYS A 359 -11.00 -4.58 3.68
N PHE A 360 -12.06 -5.14 3.12
CA PHE A 360 -12.29 -6.60 3.05
C PHE A 360 -12.69 -7.02 1.64
N PRO A 361 -12.36 -8.27 1.23
CA PRO A 361 -12.88 -8.86 0.00
C PRO A 361 -14.42 -8.77 -0.06
N TYR A 362 -14.94 -8.48 -1.26
CA TYR A 362 -16.38 -8.36 -1.50
C TYR A 362 -17.10 -7.32 -0.61
N GLN A 363 -16.35 -6.39 -0.01
CA GLN A 363 -16.83 -5.35 0.90
C GLN A 363 -17.61 -5.91 2.10
N LYS A 364 -17.15 -7.04 2.65
CA LYS A 364 -17.78 -7.71 3.79
C LYS A 364 -16.87 -7.73 5.00
N ASP A 365 -17.08 -6.83 5.95
CA ASP A 365 -16.52 -6.90 7.30
C ASP A 365 -17.45 -7.75 8.18
N PRO A 366 -17.06 -8.98 8.55
CA PRO A 366 -17.95 -9.85 9.31
C PRO A 366 -18.18 -9.40 10.75
N LYS A 367 -17.32 -8.52 11.26
CA LYS A 367 -17.40 -8.00 12.64
C LYS A 367 -18.06 -6.63 12.72
N ASN A 368 -18.27 -5.95 11.59
CA ASN A 368 -18.71 -4.55 11.56
C ASN A 368 -17.89 -3.65 12.50
N SER A 369 -16.58 -3.79 12.47
CA SER A 369 -15.66 -3.16 13.43
C SER A 369 -14.64 -2.22 12.79
N ASN A 370 -14.29 -2.42 11.52
CA ASN A 370 -13.15 -1.76 10.91
C ASN A 370 -13.48 -0.40 10.29
N ILE A 371 -12.69 0.60 10.64
CA ILE A 371 -12.68 1.93 9.98
C ILE A 371 -11.24 2.31 9.65
N ARG A 372 -10.95 2.54 8.37
CA ARG A 372 -9.65 3.06 7.94
C ARG A 372 -9.61 4.58 8.09
N ILE A 373 -8.64 5.08 8.83
CA ILE A 373 -8.33 6.50 8.98
C ILE A 373 -7.12 6.84 8.13
N ALA A 374 -7.24 7.87 7.26
CA ALA A 374 -6.17 8.35 6.40
C ALA A 374 -5.71 9.77 6.83
N PRO A 375 -4.76 9.90 7.79
CA PRO A 375 -4.39 11.19 8.36
C PRO A 375 -3.55 12.07 7.41
N THR A 376 -2.97 11.48 6.37
CA THR A 376 -1.95 12.17 5.55
C THR A 376 -2.49 13.30 4.68
N PHE A 377 -3.74 13.23 4.21
CA PHE A 377 -4.28 14.17 3.24
C PHE A 377 -4.70 15.53 3.82
N PRO A 378 -5.47 15.65 4.93
CA PRO A 378 -5.83 16.93 5.49
C PRO A 378 -4.62 17.64 6.12
N ASN A 379 -4.67 18.98 6.23
CA ASN A 379 -3.74 19.72 7.09
C ASN A 379 -4.04 19.42 8.58
N LEU A 380 -3.15 19.81 9.48
CA LEU A 380 -3.29 19.50 10.92
C LEU A 380 -4.59 20.08 11.52
N GLU A 381 -4.95 21.33 11.20
CA GLU A 381 -6.18 21.96 11.71
C GLU A 381 -7.44 21.19 11.28
N ASN A 382 -7.55 20.86 10.00
CA ASN A 382 -8.68 20.08 9.48
C ASN A 382 -8.68 18.67 10.03
N LEU A 383 -7.51 18.05 10.24
CA LEU A 383 -7.40 16.73 10.84
C LEU A 383 -7.88 16.73 12.29
N GLU A 384 -7.53 17.75 13.07
CA GLU A 384 -8.02 17.89 14.45
C GLU A 384 -9.55 17.96 14.48
N ARG A 385 -10.16 18.81 13.62
CA ARG A 385 -11.62 18.89 13.48
C ARG A 385 -12.25 17.55 13.05
N CYS A 386 -11.61 16.80 12.15
CA CYS A 386 -12.03 15.43 11.81
C CYS A 386 -12.08 14.54 13.04
N MET A 387 -11.01 14.55 13.84
CA MET A 387 -10.89 13.69 15.01
C MET A 387 -11.80 14.10 16.15
N GLU A 388 -12.10 15.40 16.30
CA GLU A 388 -13.14 15.88 17.22
C GLU A 388 -14.51 15.31 16.86
N ILE A 389 -14.94 15.41 15.58
CA ILE A 389 -16.20 14.80 15.12
C ILE A 389 -16.18 13.30 15.39
N PHE A 390 -15.14 12.61 14.92
CA PHE A 390 -15.02 11.16 15.05
C PHE A 390 -15.11 10.71 16.51
N SER A 391 -14.30 11.31 17.39
CA SER A 391 -14.26 10.96 18.81
C SER A 391 -15.60 11.19 19.51
N LYS A 392 -16.30 12.29 19.20
CA LYS A 392 -17.63 12.56 19.78
C LYS A 392 -18.68 11.57 19.29
N VAL A 393 -18.67 11.22 18.01
CA VAL A 393 -19.57 10.19 17.45
C VAL A 393 -19.34 8.86 18.16
N VAL A 394 -18.07 8.42 18.28
CA VAL A 394 -17.74 7.17 18.97
C VAL A 394 -18.22 7.21 20.42
N LYS A 395 -17.94 8.30 21.16
CA LYS A 395 -18.36 8.45 22.58
C LYS A 395 -19.87 8.45 22.78
N LYS A 396 -20.66 8.89 21.80
CA LYS A 396 -22.13 8.92 21.90
C LYS A 396 -22.79 7.60 21.48
N LEU A 397 -22.09 6.77 20.72
CA LEU A 397 -22.57 5.46 20.26
C LEU A 397 -22.11 4.29 21.17
N ASN A 398 -21.26 4.56 22.16
CA ASN A 398 -20.77 3.61 23.16
C ASN A 398 -21.12 4.08 24.58
#